data_3173db436b96602e9862e2d0bf7e93b0
#
_entry.id   3173db436b96602e9862e2d0bf7e93b0
#
_cell.length_a   1.000
_cell.length_b   1.000
_cell.length_c   1.000
_cell.angle_alpha   90.00
_cell.angle_beta   90.00
_cell.angle_gamma   90.00
#
_symmetry.space_group_name_H-M   'P 1'
#
loop_
_entity.id
_entity.type
_entity.pdbx_description
1 polymer ?
#
loop_
_entity_poly.entity_id
_entity_poly.type
_entity_poly.pdbx_seq_one_letter_code
_entity_poly.pdbx_strand_id
1 'polypeptide(L)'
;SPTGKNPHPRHYFQLNEYKGDNTLMSGKSTDPLFLDATLDDSASDTNTEYFWFVSYKICYATSVLINMIPDDTDDAELRHIKGENLTMRAFAHMGLCQVFANPYVWDEGSSPGVIINTGESGTTRATVKQVYGQVEADLKKAIACMDGGTRRGNNGYICKATAQGLLARLYLYEGRDQDCINMVDEMLAGADPSSMLDPDYEHLFQFSKESKEVLWCIGLIDNTTSMAGEAAVLGSMYWCQGDPGDGSGWAEIYWSQPLIDLFERYPGDQRIATMRDQMHKSKTGAQMIYWPIPTGDAFYENNIDRDPVYDATTGKWTCKEIWFEDKTTVDKDRNEQVESIEHSMQHTVETELVNGYKKYWITKRDGEKQYVTVTDSMGCRIGGG
;
A
#
# COMPACT_ATOMS: atom_id res chain seq x y z
N SER A 1 3.48 -19.21 -4.13
CA SER A 1 3.73 -19.33 -2.68
C SER A 1 3.30 -20.70 -2.21
N PRO A 2 4.12 -21.47 -1.49
CA PRO A 2 3.74 -22.78 -0.97
C PRO A 2 2.54 -22.74 -0.02
N THR A 3 2.16 -21.57 0.47
CA THR A 3 1.09 -21.40 1.44
C THR A 3 -0.02 -20.48 0.98
N GLY A 4 -0.02 -20.01 -0.28
CA GLY A 4 -1.05 -19.10 -0.79
C GLY A 4 -1.12 -17.74 -0.12
N LYS A 5 -0.15 -17.39 0.74
CA LYS A 5 -0.16 -16.15 1.50
C LYS A 5 0.70 -15.09 0.82
N ASN A 6 0.13 -13.93 0.65
CA ASN A 6 0.72 -12.64 0.31
C ASN A 6 1.55 -12.60 -1.00
N PRO A 7 1.00 -12.04 -2.07
CA PRO A 7 1.70 -11.93 -3.34
C PRO A 7 2.89 -10.97 -3.23
N HIS A 8 3.92 -11.22 -4.04
CA HIS A 8 5.12 -10.41 -4.16
C HIS A 8 4.85 -8.89 -4.27
N PRO A 9 3.87 -8.40 -5.06
CA PRO A 9 3.60 -6.97 -5.15
C PRO A 9 3.23 -6.33 -3.81
N ARG A 10 2.43 -7.01 -2.98
CA ARG A 10 2.09 -6.50 -1.66
C ARG A 10 3.34 -6.28 -0.82
N HIS A 11 4.21 -7.29 -0.72
CA HIS A 11 5.44 -7.18 0.07
C HIS A 11 6.40 -6.14 -0.50
N TYR A 12 6.49 -6.03 -1.83
CA TYR A 12 7.32 -4.99 -2.46
C TYR A 12 6.92 -3.59 -1.98
N PHE A 13 5.63 -3.28 -1.97
CA PHE A 13 5.15 -1.98 -1.49
C PHE A 13 5.35 -1.81 0.02
N GLN A 14 4.96 -2.79 0.79
CA GLN A 14 4.96 -2.68 2.25
C GLN A 14 6.37 -2.55 2.83
N LEU A 15 7.31 -3.38 2.37
CA LEU A 15 8.70 -3.34 2.82
C LEU A 15 9.45 -2.06 2.41
N ASN A 16 8.97 -1.35 1.39
CA ASN A 16 9.55 -0.07 0.97
C ASN A 16 8.82 1.14 1.58
N GLU A 17 7.49 1.09 1.73
CA GLU A 17 6.69 2.25 2.15
C GLU A 17 6.64 2.39 3.68
N TYR A 18 6.51 1.29 4.42
CA TYR A 18 6.26 1.38 5.87
C TYR A 18 7.47 1.82 6.68
N LYS A 19 8.65 1.79 6.11
CA LYS A 19 9.88 2.36 6.71
C LYS A 19 10.01 3.88 6.50
N GLY A 20 9.11 4.46 5.71
CA GLY A 20 9.10 5.89 5.40
C GLY A 20 8.22 6.70 6.33
N ASP A 21 8.27 8.03 6.16
CA ASP A 21 7.56 8.99 7.00
C ASP A 21 6.11 9.24 6.56
N ASN A 22 5.66 8.60 5.47
CA ASN A 22 4.34 8.85 4.88
C ASN A 22 3.22 8.08 5.57
N THR A 23 3.56 6.96 6.20
CA THR A 23 2.58 6.05 6.80
C THR A 23 2.78 5.92 8.30
N LEU A 24 1.68 5.63 8.98
CA LEU A 24 1.65 5.31 10.39
C LEU A 24 0.86 4.01 10.57
N MET A 25 1.42 3.06 11.29
CA MET A 25 0.71 1.84 11.64
C MET A 25 -0.03 1.96 12.96
N SER A 26 -1.16 1.26 13.06
CA SER A 26 -1.82 1.03 14.33
C SER A 26 -0.88 0.27 15.28
N GLY A 27 -0.67 0.78 16.49
CA GLY A 27 0.13 0.10 17.51
C GLY A 27 -0.48 -1.22 18.04
N LYS A 28 -1.59 -1.66 17.46
CA LYS A 28 -2.30 -2.90 17.78
C LYS A 28 -2.24 -3.92 16.64
N SER A 29 -1.54 -3.61 15.56
CA SER A 29 -1.36 -4.58 14.48
C SER A 29 -0.62 -5.82 14.99
N THR A 30 -1.11 -6.99 14.59
CA THR A 30 -0.45 -8.28 14.81
C THR A 30 0.26 -8.78 13.55
N ASP A 31 0.19 -8.01 12.46
CA ASP A 31 0.91 -8.35 11.22
C ASP A 31 2.41 -8.12 11.44
N PRO A 32 3.27 -9.07 11.03
CA PRO A 32 4.74 -8.91 11.09
C PRO A 32 5.26 -7.64 10.41
N LEU A 33 4.51 -7.05 9.49
CA LEU A 33 4.83 -5.74 8.88
C LEU A 33 4.90 -4.58 9.87
N PHE A 34 4.32 -4.74 11.08
CA PHE A 34 4.50 -3.77 12.15
C PHE A 34 5.98 -3.60 12.51
N LEU A 35 6.75 -4.67 12.47
CA LEU A 35 8.20 -4.63 12.73
C LEU A 35 8.94 -3.81 11.66
N ASP A 36 8.50 -3.88 10.40
CA ASP A 36 9.05 -3.03 9.33
C ASP A 36 8.82 -1.54 9.63
N ALA A 37 7.61 -1.17 10.07
CA ALA A 37 7.28 0.22 10.39
C ALA A 37 8.03 0.75 11.62
N THR A 38 8.39 -0.11 12.55
CA THR A 38 9.18 0.24 13.73
C THR A 38 10.70 0.12 13.51
N LEU A 39 11.14 -0.28 12.32
CA LEU A 39 12.54 -0.56 11.97
C LEU A 39 13.17 -1.67 12.83
N ASP A 40 12.36 -2.59 13.32
CA ASP A 40 12.78 -3.74 14.15
C ASP A 40 12.58 -5.07 13.41
N ASP A 41 12.59 -5.02 12.09
CA ASP A 41 12.45 -6.19 11.23
C ASP A 41 13.73 -7.04 11.23
N SER A 42 13.56 -8.33 11.07
CA SER A 42 14.64 -9.29 10.98
C SER A 42 14.58 -10.10 9.68
N ALA A 43 15.69 -10.73 9.32
CA ALA A 43 15.75 -11.60 8.15
C ALA A 43 14.85 -12.84 8.26
N SER A 44 14.37 -13.17 9.46
CA SER A 44 13.47 -14.30 9.72
C SER A 44 12.00 -13.89 9.79
N ASP A 45 11.68 -12.62 9.60
CA ASP A 45 10.29 -12.20 9.55
C ASP A 45 9.61 -12.72 8.29
N THR A 46 8.42 -13.27 8.48
CA THR A 46 7.72 -14.03 7.44
C THR A 46 7.58 -13.25 6.13
N ASN A 47 7.25 -11.95 6.20
CA ASN A 47 7.04 -11.13 5.01
C ASN A 47 8.36 -10.83 4.29
N THR A 48 9.41 -10.54 5.05
CA THR A 48 10.78 -10.31 4.57
C THR A 48 11.35 -11.57 3.91
N GLU A 49 11.21 -12.73 4.57
CA GLU A 49 11.61 -14.04 4.02
C GLU A 49 10.86 -14.37 2.73
N TYR A 50 9.53 -14.16 2.70
CA TYR A 50 8.73 -14.40 1.51
C TYR A 50 9.12 -13.52 0.34
N PHE A 51 9.36 -12.25 0.57
CA PHE A 51 9.78 -11.33 -0.49
C PHE A 51 11.11 -11.78 -1.12
N TRP A 52 12.08 -12.14 -0.27
CA TRP A 52 13.36 -12.70 -0.72
C TRP A 52 13.15 -13.95 -1.57
N PHE A 53 12.45 -14.92 -1.04
CA PHE A 53 12.23 -16.21 -1.69
C PHE A 53 11.50 -16.08 -3.03
N VAL A 54 10.40 -15.32 -3.07
CA VAL A 54 9.60 -15.17 -4.30
C VAL A 54 10.35 -14.36 -5.35
N SER A 55 11.08 -13.32 -4.95
CA SER A 55 11.91 -12.54 -5.88
C SER A 55 12.97 -13.42 -6.56
N TYR A 56 13.64 -14.30 -5.81
CA TYR A 56 14.60 -15.23 -6.42
C TYR A 56 13.95 -16.33 -7.27
N LYS A 57 12.73 -16.74 -6.95
CA LYS A 57 11.95 -17.60 -7.86
C LYS A 57 11.66 -16.91 -9.19
N ILE A 58 11.32 -15.62 -9.15
CA ILE A 58 11.13 -14.81 -10.36
C ILE A 58 12.44 -14.75 -11.14
N CYS A 59 13.55 -14.40 -10.49
CA CYS A 59 14.86 -14.34 -11.15
C CYS A 59 15.23 -15.67 -11.82
N TYR A 60 15.03 -16.79 -11.15
CA TYR A 60 15.32 -18.11 -11.70
C TYR A 60 14.40 -18.47 -12.89
N ALA A 61 13.09 -18.35 -12.71
CA ALA A 61 12.12 -18.73 -13.74
C ALA A 61 12.30 -17.90 -15.02
N THR A 62 12.48 -16.58 -14.86
CA THR A 62 12.73 -15.70 -16.01
C THR A 62 14.07 -16.02 -16.69
N SER A 63 15.11 -16.35 -15.92
CA SER A 63 16.42 -16.72 -16.46
C SER A 63 16.34 -17.99 -17.30
N VAL A 64 15.56 -18.99 -16.87
CA VAL A 64 15.35 -20.21 -17.67
C VAL A 64 14.77 -19.84 -19.05
N LEU A 65 13.73 -19.00 -19.10
CA LEU A 65 13.12 -18.60 -20.37
C LEU A 65 14.06 -17.72 -21.21
N ILE A 66 14.80 -16.80 -20.61
CA ILE A 66 15.78 -15.97 -21.30
C ILE A 66 16.84 -16.85 -21.98
N ASN A 67 17.34 -17.86 -21.27
CA ASN A 67 18.40 -18.75 -21.77
C ASN A 67 17.90 -19.75 -22.83
N MET A 68 16.60 -20.07 -22.86
CA MET A 68 15.99 -20.93 -23.88
C MET A 68 15.78 -20.22 -25.21
N ILE A 69 15.70 -18.91 -25.23
CA ILE A 69 15.47 -18.11 -26.47
C ILE A 69 16.81 -17.60 -26.99
N PRO A 70 17.25 -18.01 -28.20
CA PRO A 70 18.49 -17.51 -28.79
C PRO A 70 18.50 -15.98 -28.96
N ASP A 71 19.65 -15.36 -28.83
CA ASP A 71 19.78 -13.90 -28.99
C ASP A 71 19.59 -13.44 -30.43
N ASP A 72 19.87 -14.30 -31.38
CA ASP A 72 19.79 -14.10 -32.83
C ASP A 72 18.49 -14.61 -33.44
N THR A 73 17.46 -14.91 -32.64
CA THR A 73 16.19 -15.41 -33.18
C THR A 73 15.51 -14.33 -34.05
N ASP A 74 15.05 -14.74 -35.25
CA ASP A 74 14.26 -13.89 -36.15
C ASP A 74 12.79 -13.82 -35.76
N ASP A 75 12.33 -14.67 -34.85
CA ASP A 75 10.96 -14.69 -34.37
C ASP A 75 10.69 -13.48 -33.46
N ALA A 76 9.87 -12.57 -33.94
CA ALA A 76 9.51 -11.34 -33.24
C ALA A 76 8.76 -11.62 -31.92
N GLU A 77 7.94 -12.66 -31.87
CA GLU A 77 7.20 -13.02 -30.66
C GLU A 77 8.14 -13.59 -29.60
N LEU A 78 9.07 -14.46 -29.97
CA LEU A 78 10.08 -14.97 -29.05
C LEU A 78 11.00 -13.84 -28.54
N ARG A 79 11.39 -12.90 -29.43
CA ARG A 79 12.14 -11.71 -28.96
C ARG A 79 11.36 -10.91 -27.93
N HIS A 80 10.06 -10.69 -28.19
CA HIS A 80 9.23 -9.95 -27.25
C HIS A 80 9.11 -10.67 -25.89
N ILE A 81 8.85 -11.96 -25.90
CA ILE A 81 8.82 -12.81 -24.68
C ILE A 81 10.17 -12.73 -23.93
N LYS A 82 11.29 -12.74 -24.63
CA LYS A 82 12.61 -12.57 -24.03
C LYS A 82 12.74 -11.20 -23.35
N GLY A 83 12.27 -10.15 -24.00
CA GLY A 83 12.26 -8.79 -23.45
C GLY A 83 11.39 -8.65 -22.19
N GLU A 84 10.20 -9.26 -22.19
CA GLU A 84 9.33 -9.31 -20.99
C GLU A 84 10.05 -9.99 -19.80
N ASN A 85 10.70 -11.12 -20.04
CA ASN A 85 11.41 -11.87 -18.99
C ASN A 85 12.66 -11.14 -18.48
N LEU A 86 13.41 -10.47 -19.36
CA LEU A 86 14.52 -9.62 -18.98
C LEU A 86 14.06 -8.46 -18.08
N THR A 87 12.96 -7.80 -18.45
CA THR A 87 12.36 -6.73 -17.66
C THR A 87 11.90 -7.22 -16.29
N MET A 88 11.28 -8.39 -16.22
CA MET A 88 10.82 -8.98 -14.97
C MET A 88 12.00 -9.38 -14.07
N ARG A 89 13.08 -9.92 -14.62
CA ARG A 89 14.29 -10.25 -13.86
C ARG A 89 14.96 -9.00 -13.31
N ALA A 90 15.04 -7.94 -14.11
CA ALA A 90 15.56 -6.65 -13.70
C ALA A 90 14.73 -6.05 -12.55
N PHE A 91 13.41 -6.06 -12.67
CA PHE A 91 12.48 -5.61 -11.63
C PHE A 91 12.68 -6.36 -10.30
N ALA A 92 12.83 -7.68 -10.35
CA ALA A 92 13.04 -8.50 -9.16
C ALA A 92 14.39 -8.20 -8.47
N HIS A 93 15.50 -8.09 -9.25
CA HIS A 93 16.79 -7.74 -8.67
C HIS A 93 16.81 -6.33 -8.09
N MET A 94 16.18 -5.37 -8.77
CA MET A 94 16.08 -4.00 -8.30
C MET A 94 15.30 -3.93 -6.99
N GLY A 95 14.14 -4.60 -6.91
CA GLY A 95 13.35 -4.69 -5.69
C GLY A 95 14.09 -5.35 -4.53
N LEU A 96 14.85 -6.42 -4.81
CA LEU A 96 15.70 -7.04 -3.79
C LEU A 96 16.75 -6.06 -3.24
N CYS A 97 17.41 -5.27 -4.10
CA CYS A 97 18.35 -4.26 -3.65
C CYS A 97 17.68 -3.17 -2.82
N GLN A 98 16.51 -2.70 -3.21
CA GLN A 98 15.77 -1.67 -2.47
C GLN A 98 15.42 -2.10 -1.04
N VAL A 99 15.10 -3.37 -0.84
CA VAL A 99 14.73 -3.88 0.49
C VAL A 99 15.94 -4.32 1.32
N PHE A 100 16.95 -4.94 0.69
CA PHE A 100 18.03 -5.65 1.41
C PHE A 100 19.41 -5.01 1.31
N ALA A 101 19.54 -3.84 0.69
CA ALA A 101 20.82 -3.17 0.54
C ALA A 101 20.73 -1.67 0.87
N ASN A 102 21.86 -1.05 1.05
CA ASN A 102 21.92 0.40 1.22
C ASN A 102 21.61 1.13 -0.10
N PRO A 103 21.07 2.36 -0.03
CA PRO A 103 20.90 3.18 -1.22
C PRO A 103 22.24 3.40 -1.97
N TYR A 104 22.19 3.28 -3.29
CA TYR A 104 23.37 3.43 -4.15
C TYR A 104 24.13 4.74 -3.90
N VAL A 105 23.40 5.84 -3.71
CA VAL A 105 23.98 7.18 -3.57
C VAL A 105 24.79 7.40 -2.27
N TRP A 106 24.70 6.50 -1.30
CA TRP A 106 25.44 6.65 -0.04
C TRP A 106 26.95 6.38 -0.21
N ASP A 107 27.31 5.45 -1.10
CA ASP A 107 28.69 4.98 -1.26
C ASP A 107 28.99 4.54 -2.71
N GLU A 108 28.28 5.10 -3.68
CA GLU A 108 28.38 4.75 -5.10
C GLU A 108 28.15 3.24 -5.37
N GLY A 109 27.30 2.63 -4.54
CA GLY A 109 26.94 1.22 -4.65
C GLY A 109 28.05 0.24 -4.27
N SER A 110 29.04 0.65 -3.49
CA SER A 110 30.14 -0.22 -3.06
C SER A 110 29.76 -1.19 -1.95
N SER A 111 28.69 -0.90 -1.20
CA SER A 111 28.16 -1.77 -0.15
C SER A 111 27.62 -3.09 -0.69
N PRO A 112 27.49 -4.11 0.17
CA PRO A 112 26.87 -5.39 -0.20
C PRO A 112 25.43 -5.21 -0.71
N GLY A 113 25.22 -5.62 -1.95
CA GLY A 113 23.91 -5.71 -2.58
C GLY A 113 23.23 -7.04 -2.31
N VAL A 114 22.79 -7.73 -3.36
CA VAL A 114 22.10 -9.03 -3.30
C VAL A 114 22.81 -10.05 -4.22
N ILE A 115 22.35 -11.29 -4.24
CA ILE A 115 22.88 -12.32 -5.13
C ILE A 115 22.34 -12.07 -6.55
N ILE A 116 23.22 -12.01 -7.54
CA ILE A 116 22.80 -11.97 -8.95
C ILE A 116 22.46 -13.40 -9.39
N ASN A 117 21.20 -13.61 -9.80
CA ASN A 117 20.73 -14.90 -10.31
C ASN A 117 20.31 -14.74 -11.78
N THR A 118 21.13 -15.27 -12.68
CA THR A 118 20.88 -15.32 -14.12
C THR A 118 20.68 -16.74 -14.65
N GLY A 119 20.25 -17.65 -13.77
CA GLY A 119 20.01 -19.06 -14.05
C GLY A 119 21.00 -20.02 -13.38
N GLU A 120 22.14 -19.49 -12.91
CA GLU A 120 23.08 -20.21 -12.07
C GLU A 120 23.04 -19.65 -10.65
N SER A 121 22.99 -20.56 -9.67
CA SER A 121 22.88 -20.15 -8.26
C SER A 121 24.24 -19.73 -7.73
N GLY A 122 24.46 -18.43 -7.57
CA GLY A 122 25.49 -17.91 -6.69
C GLY A 122 25.06 -18.00 -5.22
N THR A 123 26.04 -18.00 -4.31
CA THR A 123 25.80 -17.93 -2.85
C THR A 123 26.34 -16.65 -2.23
N THR A 124 27.05 -15.86 -3.02
CA THR A 124 27.73 -14.64 -2.56
C THR A 124 26.98 -13.40 -3.02
N ARG A 125 26.75 -12.47 -2.11
CA ARG A 125 26.18 -11.16 -2.44
C ARG A 125 27.15 -10.37 -3.30
N ALA A 126 26.67 -9.83 -4.41
CA ALA A 126 27.36 -8.83 -5.20
C ALA A 126 27.25 -7.46 -4.52
N THR A 127 28.05 -6.49 -4.97
CA THR A 127 27.83 -5.10 -4.56
C THR A 127 26.56 -4.52 -5.19
N VAL A 128 25.98 -3.48 -4.60
CA VAL A 128 24.82 -2.77 -5.19
C VAL A 128 25.12 -2.36 -6.62
N LYS A 129 26.33 -1.82 -6.88
CA LYS A 129 26.80 -1.41 -8.21
C LYS A 129 26.80 -2.57 -9.21
N GLN A 130 27.25 -3.75 -8.78
CA GLN A 130 27.23 -4.93 -9.66
C GLN A 130 25.81 -5.40 -9.98
N VAL A 131 24.91 -5.37 -8.98
CA VAL A 131 23.50 -5.73 -9.19
C VAL A 131 22.83 -4.73 -10.12
N TYR A 132 23.04 -3.42 -9.91
CA TYR A 132 22.47 -2.38 -10.77
C TYR A 132 23.05 -2.43 -12.19
N GLY A 133 24.32 -2.79 -12.34
CA GLY A 133 24.91 -3.07 -13.66
C GLY A 133 24.22 -4.23 -14.39
N GLN A 134 23.87 -5.30 -13.67
CA GLN A 134 23.08 -6.40 -14.25
C GLN A 134 21.66 -5.95 -14.61
N VAL A 135 21.00 -5.17 -13.74
CA VAL A 135 19.67 -4.59 -14.01
C VAL A 135 19.70 -3.71 -15.25
N GLU A 136 20.70 -2.83 -15.37
CA GLU A 136 20.87 -1.97 -16.55
C GLU A 136 21.07 -2.79 -17.82
N ALA A 137 21.93 -3.82 -17.78
CA ALA A 137 22.17 -4.70 -18.91
C ALA A 137 20.89 -5.44 -19.36
N ASP A 138 20.12 -5.97 -18.41
CA ASP A 138 18.86 -6.65 -18.68
C ASP A 138 17.85 -5.70 -19.31
N LEU A 139 17.67 -4.49 -18.79
CA LEU A 139 16.72 -3.51 -19.29
C LEU A 139 17.10 -3.00 -20.68
N LYS A 140 18.37 -2.72 -20.94
CA LYS A 140 18.85 -2.33 -22.27
C LYS A 140 18.60 -3.43 -23.30
N LYS A 141 18.88 -4.67 -22.94
CA LYS A 141 18.62 -5.84 -23.79
C LYS A 141 17.11 -6.03 -24.01
N ALA A 142 16.29 -5.83 -22.97
CA ALA A 142 14.84 -5.92 -23.05
C ALA A 142 14.26 -4.87 -24.04
N ILE A 143 14.73 -3.62 -23.95
CA ILE A 143 14.35 -2.55 -24.86
C ILE A 143 14.63 -2.94 -26.32
N ALA A 144 15.84 -3.45 -26.57
CA ALA A 144 16.23 -3.91 -27.91
C ALA A 144 15.40 -5.10 -28.39
N CYS A 145 15.10 -6.07 -27.52
CA CYS A 145 14.26 -7.22 -27.86
C CYS A 145 12.82 -6.85 -28.21
N MET A 146 12.27 -5.81 -27.57
CA MET A 146 10.89 -5.36 -27.78
C MET A 146 10.77 -4.21 -28.79
N ASP A 147 11.88 -3.80 -29.44
CA ASP A 147 11.85 -2.74 -30.43
C ASP A 147 11.05 -3.16 -31.65
N GLY A 148 10.19 -2.25 -32.13
CA GLY A 148 9.26 -2.52 -33.22
C GLY A 148 8.11 -3.48 -32.86
N GLY A 149 8.07 -4.00 -31.63
CA GLY A 149 6.99 -4.86 -31.16
C GLY A 149 5.72 -4.10 -30.83
N THR A 150 4.58 -4.75 -31.02
CA THR A 150 3.28 -4.18 -30.65
C THR A 150 2.97 -4.49 -29.19
N ARG A 151 2.51 -3.48 -28.45
CA ARG A 151 1.99 -3.70 -27.08
C ARG A 151 0.83 -4.69 -27.11
N ARG A 152 0.88 -5.70 -26.25
CA ARG A 152 -0.22 -6.66 -26.10
C ARG A 152 -1.42 -6.00 -25.42
N GLY A 153 -2.58 -6.38 -25.79
CA GLY A 153 -3.94 -6.00 -25.41
C GLY A 153 -4.21 -4.97 -24.32
N ASN A 154 -3.46 -4.96 -23.20
CA ASN A 154 -3.64 -4.02 -22.09
C ASN A 154 -2.35 -3.86 -21.26
N ASN A 155 -2.40 -2.99 -20.24
CA ASN A 155 -1.26 -2.67 -19.38
C ASN A 155 -0.83 -3.79 -18.43
N GLY A 156 -1.52 -4.93 -18.41
CA GLY A 156 -1.07 -6.13 -17.67
C GLY A 156 0.11 -6.84 -18.32
N TYR A 157 0.48 -6.47 -19.56
CA TYR A 157 1.63 -7.01 -20.26
C TYR A 157 2.80 -6.02 -20.27
N ILE A 158 3.99 -6.52 -20.06
CA ILE A 158 5.22 -5.73 -20.17
C ILE A 158 5.42 -5.32 -21.64
N CYS A 159 5.86 -4.09 -21.84
CA CYS A 159 6.19 -3.55 -23.16
C CYS A 159 7.52 -2.78 -23.11
N LYS A 160 8.00 -2.32 -24.28
CA LYS A 160 9.23 -1.54 -24.36
C LYS A 160 9.23 -0.34 -23.41
N ALA A 161 8.13 0.41 -23.33
CA ALA A 161 8.01 1.55 -22.42
C ALA A 161 8.11 1.17 -20.94
N THR A 162 7.67 -0.04 -20.55
CA THR A 162 7.87 -0.56 -19.18
C THR A 162 9.37 -0.69 -18.86
N ALA A 163 10.15 -1.28 -19.78
CA ALA A 163 11.58 -1.43 -19.60
C ALA A 163 12.30 -0.07 -19.57
N GLN A 164 11.91 0.87 -20.44
CA GLN A 164 12.43 2.24 -20.44
C GLN A 164 12.12 2.98 -19.15
N GLY A 165 10.89 2.91 -18.64
CA GLY A 165 10.51 3.52 -17.36
C GLY A 165 11.26 2.95 -16.16
N LEU A 166 11.51 1.64 -16.13
CA LEU A 166 12.33 1.01 -15.09
C LEU A 166 13.81 1.42 -15.21
N LEU A 167 14.33 1.57 -16.43
CA LEU A 167 15.70 2.01 -16.66
C LEU A 167 15.89 3.47 -16.25
N ALA A 168 14.94 4.35 -16.57
CA ALA A 168 14.93 5.72 -16.09
C ALA A 168 14.94 5.80 -14.55
N ARG A 169 14.13 4.97 -13.91
CA ARG A 169 14.11 4.85 -12.43
C ARG A 169 15.44 4.35 -11.86
N LEU A 170 16.09 3.39 -12.50
CA LEU A 170 17.40 2.92 -12.11
C LEU A 170 18.42 4.05 -12.14
N TYR A 171 18.46 4.82 -13.24
CA TYR A 171 19.36 5.98 -13.36
C TYR A 171 19.12 7.02 -12.29
N LEU A 172 17.85 7.29 -11.96
CA LEU A 172 17.50 8.19 -10.86
C LEU A 172 18.07 7.69 -9.51
N TYR A 173 17.97 6.39 -9.23
CA TYR A 173 18.51 5.81 -7.99
C TYR A 173 20.05 5.79 -7.94
N GLU A 174 20.70 5.82 -9.09
CA GLU A 174 22.16 5.97 -9.19
C GLU A 174 22.62 7.42 -9.15
N GLY A 175 21.69 8.41 -9.15
CA GLY A 175 22.02 9.83 -9.26
C GLY A 175 22.49 10.24 -10.66
N ARG A 176 22.14 9.47 -11.67
CA ARG A 176 22.46 9.70 -13.10
C ARG A 176 21.31 10.47 -13.75
N ASP A 177 21.07 11.69 -13.28
CA ASP A 177 19.91 12.49 -13.67
C ASP A 177 19.81 12.73 -15.18
N GLN A 178 20.95 13.01 -15.86
CA GLN A 178 20.93 13.24 -17.28
C GLN A 178 20.57 11.98 -18.09
N ASP A 179 21.03 10.80 -17.64
CA ASP A 179 20.67 9.53 -18.29
C ASP A 179 19.17 9.22 -18.07
N CYS A 180 18.64 9.56 -16.90
CA CYS A 180 17.21 9.46 -16.62
C CYS A 180 16.40 10.34 -17.57
N ILE A 181 16.76 11.64 -17.72
CA ILE A 181 16.11 12.58 -18.64
C ILE A 181 16.17 12.05 -20.07
N ASN A 182 17.35 11.65 -20.55
CA ASN A 182 17.53 11.13 -21.89
C ASN A 182 16.65 9.90 -22.16
N MET A 183 16.51 9.01 -21.19
CA MET A 183 15.67 7.81 -21.33
C MET A 183 14.18 8.15 -21.38
N VAL A 184 13.74 9.12 -20.59
CA VAL A 184 12.35 9.62 -20.64
C VAL A 184 12.07 10.30 -21.96
N ASP A 185 12.99 11.14 -22.47
CA ASP A 185 12.85 11.80 -23.78
C ASP A 185 12.79 10.77 -24.92
N GLU A 186 13.60 9.70 -24.85
CA GLU A 186 13.53 8.58 -25.80
C GLU A 186 12.15 7.88 -25.72
N MET A 187 11.66 7.61 -24.51
CA MET A 187 10.35 6.99 -24.30
C MET A 187 9.21 7.83 -24.86
N LEU A 188 9.27 9.15 -24.69
CA LEU A 188 8.29 10.10 -25.21
C LEU A 188 8.35 10.23 -26.75
N ALA A 189 9.51 9.98 -27.37
CA ALA A 189 9.72 10.08 -28.82
C ALA A 189 9.23 11.42 -29.41
N GLY A 190 9.38 12.51 -28.66
CA GLY A 190 8.92 13.85 -29.04
C GLY A 190 7.43 14.13 -28.84
N ALA A 191 6.68 13.20 -28.25
CA ALA A 191 5.30 13.46 -27.86
C ALA A 191 5.22 14.46 -26.69
N ASP A 192 4.14 15.22 -26.64
CA ASP A 192 3.83 16.04 -25.46
C ASP A 192 3.59 15.12 -24.25
N PRO A 193 4.32 15.28 -23.15
CA PRO A 193 4.13 14.48 -21.92
C PRO A 193 2.68 14.43 -21.46
N SER A 194 1.92 15.54 -21.56
CA SER A 194 0.51 15.60 -21.18
C SER A 194 -0.38 14.64 -21.98
N SER A 195 0.05 14.28 -23.20
CA SER A 195 -0.68 13.31 -24.02
C SER A 195 -0.63 11.88 -23.47
N MET A 196 0.39 11.56 -22.65
CA MET A 196 0.59 10.26 -22.01
C MET A 196 -0.01 10.19 -20.61
N LEU A 197 -0.36 11.32 -20.01
CA LEU A 197 -0.97 11.34 -18.68
C LEU A 197 -2.47 11.05 -18.79
N ASP A 198 -3.01 10.36 -17.78
CA ASP A 198 -4.45 10.21 -17.63
C ASP A 198 -5.04 11.55 -17.20
N PRO A 199 -6.08 12.06 -17.87
CA PRO A 199 -6.70 13.33 -17.50
C PRO A 199 -7.45 13.25 -16.16
N ASP A 200 -7.77 12.05 -15.73
CA ASP A 200 -8.47 11.77 -14.48
C ASP A 200 -7.58 10.95 -13.55
N TYR A 201 -7.14 11.59 -12.46
CA TYR A 201 -6.28 10.93 -11.48
C TYR A 201 -6.94 9.73 -10.80
N GLU A 202 -8.26 9.75 -10.62
CA GLU A 202 -9.01 8.63 -10.05
C GLU A 202 -9.10 7.45 -11.03
N HIS A 203 -9.30 7.75 -12.32
CA HIS A 203 -9.34 6.74 -13.39
C HIS A 203 -8.03 5.96 -13.48
N LEU A 204 -6.90 6.61 -13.27
CA LEU A 204 -5.57 5.99 -13.26
C LEU A 204 -5.51 4.75 -12.35
N PHE A 205 -6.10 4.82 -11.16
CA PHE A 205 -6.07 3.73 -10.16
C PHE A 205 -7.23 2.74 -10.33
N GLN A 206 -8.42 3.22 -10.66
CA GLN A 206 -9.59 2.37 -10.83
C GLN A 206 -9.51 1.52 -12.11
N PHE A 207 -8.93 2.07 -13.16
CA PHE A 207 -8.85 1.45 -14.48
C PHE A 207 -7.41 1.35 -15.00
N SER A 208 -6.50 0.92 -14.13
CA SER A 208 -5.06 0.88 -14.43
C SER A 208 -4.71 0.08 -15.69
N LYS A 209 -5.52 -0.92 -16.05
CA LYS A 209 -5.29 -1.71 -17.28
C LYS A 209 -5.56 -0.93 -18.55
N GLU A 210 -6.47 0.03 -18.52
CA GLU A 210 -6.93 0.84 -19.64
C GLU A 210 -6.27 2.21 -19.68
N SER A 211 -5.76 2.69 -18.55
CA SER A 211 -5.13 4.00 -18.45
C SER A 211 -3.88 4.10 -19.33
N LYS A 212 -3.80 5.17 -20.13
CA LYS A 212 -2.65 5.43 -21.00
C LYS A 212 -1.38 5.81 -20.25
N GLU A 213 -1.51 6.28 -19.01
CA GLU A 213 -0.38 6.64 -18.14
C GLU A 213 0.32 5.42 -17.54
N VAL A 214 -0.41 4.34 -17.35
CA VAL A 214 0.14 3.13 -16.74
C VAL A 214 0.98 2.35 -17.75
N LEU A 215 2.26 2.26 -17.51
CA LEU A 215 3.18 1.49 -18.35
C LEU A 215 3.03 -0.01 -18.15
N TRP A 216 2.78 -0.43 -16.91
CA TRP A 216 2.57 -1.82 -16.54
C TRP A 216 1.83 -1.92 -15.19
N CYS A 217 0.88 -2.82 -15.11
CA CYS A 217 0.18 -3.13 -13.87
C CYS A 217 0.12 -4.64 -13.62
N ILE A 218 0.22 -5.02 -12.36
CA ILE A 218 0.00 -6.39 -11.91
C ILE A 218 -1.45 -6.47 -11.42
N GLY A 219 -2.32 -7.02 -12.26
CA GLY A 219 -3.75 -7.16 -11.96
C GLY A 219 -4.04 -8.40 -11.14
N LEU A 220 -4.77 -8.24 -10.05
CA LEU A 220 -5.41 -9.33 -9.33
C LEU A 220 -6.83 -9.46 -9.90
N ILE A 221 -7.06 -10.45 -10.76
CA ILE A 221 -8.22 -10.46 -11.66
C ILE A 221 -9.41 -11.21 -11.06
N ASP A 222 -9.21 -12.04 -10.04
CA ASP A 222 -10.24 -12.99 -9.64
C ASP A 222 -10.29 -13.17 -8.11
N ASN A 223 -11.44 -12.83 -7.53
CA ASN A 223 -11.73 -13.04 -6.11
C ASN A 223 -11.98 -14.52 -5.76
N THR A 224 -12.00 -15.41 -6.73
CA THR A 224 -12.33 -16.83 -6.51
C THR A 224 -11.11 -17.70 -6.23
N THR A 225 -9.89 -17.19 -6.48
CA THR A 225 -8.67 -17.91 -6.17
C THR A 225 -8.11 -17.52 -4.80
N SER A 226 -7.47 -18.45 -4.11
CA SER A 226 -6.81 -18.23 -2.83
C SER A 226 -5.72 -17.15 -2.85
N MET A 227 -5.39 -16.62 -4.03
CA MET A 227 -4.43 -15.55 -4.25
C MET A 227 -5.07 -14.16 -4.32
N ALA A 228 -6.38 -14.07 -4.46
CA ALA A 228 -7.15 -12.84 -4.62
C ALA A 228 -7.95 -12.47 -3.37
N GLY A 229 -7.73 -13.13 -2.25
CA GLY A 229 -8.32 -12.73 -0.97
C GLY A 229 -7.75 -11.41 -0.46
N GLU A 230 -8.32 -10.88 0.58
CA GLU A 230 -7.92 -9.62 1.25
C GLU A 230 -6.40 -9.49 1.45
N ALA A 231 -5.75 -10.60 1.77
CA ALA A 231 -4.31 -10.64 1.95
C ALA A 231 -3.49 -10.34 0.68
N ALA A 232 -4.11 -10.42 -0.50
CA ALA A 232 -3.45 -10.21 -1.78
C ALA A 232 -3.57 -8.76 -2.28
N VAL A 233 -4.53 -8.01 -1.80
CA VAL A 233 -4.84 -6.67 -2.27
C VAL A 233 -4.12 -5.63 -1.42
N LEU A 234 -3.37 -4.73 -2.05
CA LEU A 234 -2.68 -3.63 -1.34
C LEU A 234 -3.64 -2.80 -0.51
N GLY A 235 -4.84 -2.53 -1.05
CA GLY A 235 -5.85 -1.73 -0.39
C GLY A 235 -6.38 -2.33 0.92
N SER A 236 -6.25 -3.64 1.14
CA SER A 236 -6.81 -4.28 2.34
C SER A 236 -6.23 -3.75 3.66
N MET A 237 -4.97 -3.31 3.67
CA MET A 237 -4.33 -2.74 4.86
C MET A 237 -4.81 -1.33 5.17
N TYR A 238 -5.21 -0.58 4.14
CA TYR A 238 -5.64 0.82 4.24
C TYR A 238 -7.16 0.96 4.36
N TRP A 239 -7.90 -0.03 3.85
CA TRP A 239 -9.36 0.01 3.80
C TRP A 239 -9.97 -0.17 5.19
N CYS A 240 -11.12 0.44 5.38
CA CYS A 240 -11.82 0.40 6.65
C CYS A 240 -12.35 -0.99 6.99
N GLN A 241 -12.30 -1.32 8.25
CA GLN A 241 -12.96 -2.50 8.78
C GLN A 241 -14.43 -2.18 9.05
N GLY A 242 -15.33 -2.99 8.54
CA GLY A 242 -16.72 -2.99 9.03
C GLY A 242 -17.81 -2.47 8.11
N ASP A 243 -17.57 -2.20 6.83
CA ASP A 243 -18.69 -2.01 5.90
C ASP A 243 -19.16 -3.37 5.37
N PRO A 244 -20.37 -3.84 5.71
CA PRO A 244 -20.85 -5.17 5.33
C PRO A 244 -21.15 -5.35 3.83
N GLY A 245 -20.82 -4.38 2.99
CA GLY A 245 -21.13 -4.44 1.56
C GLY A 245 -19.92 -4.42 0.62
N ASP A 246 -18.75 -3.96 1.07
CA ASP A 246 -17.64 -3.62 0.18
C ASP A 246 -16.33 -4.38 0.46
N GLY A 247 -16.38 -5.43 1.25
CA GLY A 247 -15.20 -6.18 1.67
C GLY A 247 -14.56 -5.61 2.94
N SER A 248 -13.91 -6.47 3.71
CA SER A 248 -13.25 -6.07 4.95
C SER A 248 -11.80 -5.69 4.69
N GLY A 249 -11.45 -4.44 4.92
CA GLY A 249 -10.08 -4.03 5.13
C GLY A 249 -9.68 -4.17 6.60
N TRP A 250 -8.40 -4.05 6.89
CA TRP A 250 -7.89 -4.16 8.25
C TRP A 250 -7.72 -2.83 8.95
N ALA A 251 -7.73 -1.73 8.20
CA ALA A 251 -7.56 -0.36 8.71
C ALA A 251 -6.36 -0.22 9.65
N GLU A 252 -5.24 -0.82 9.31
CA GLU A 252 -4.04 -0.84 10.15
C GLU A 252 -3.00 0.21 9.74
N ILE A 253 -3.13 0.77 8.52
CA ILE A 253 -2.23 1.75 7.97
C ILE A 253 -2.96 3.07 7.77
N TYR A 254 -2.36 4.13 8.24
CA TYR A 254 -2.88 5.50 8.18
C TYR A 254 -1.86 6.44 7.56
N TRP A 255 -2.32 7.56 7.08
CA TRP A 255 -1.43 8.65 6.74
C TRP A 255 -0.77 9.21 8.00
N SER A 256 0.52 9.46 7.89
CA SER A 256 1.23 10.14 8.96
C SER A 256 0.82 11.61 9.03
N GLN A 257 0.95 12.21 10.21
CA GLN A 257 0.69 13.64 10.35
C GLN A 257 1.63 14.50 9.48
N PRO A 258 2.94 14.19 9.37
CA PRO A 258 3.83 14.90 8.44
C PRO A 258 3.35 14.90 6.99
N LEU A 259 2.79 13.79 6.50
CA LEU A 259 2.22 13.73 5.15
C LEU A 259 0.98 14.61 5.02
N ILE A 260 0.08 14.57 5.99
CA ILE A 260 -1.12 15.44 6.03
C ILE A 260 -0.70 16.90 6.04
N ASP A 261 0.24 17.29 6.89
CA ASP A 261 0.76 18.66 6.99
C ASP A 261 1.41 19.12 5.69
N LEU A 262 2.08 18.19 4.97
CA LEU A 262 2.68 18.48 3.67
C LEU A 262 1.59 18.82 2.64
N PHE A 263 0.54 18.04 2.56
CA PHE A 263 -0.58 18.32 1.66
C PHE A 263 -1.31 19.62 2.02
N GLU A 264 -1.44 19.94 3.30
CA GLU A 264 -2.08 21.17 3.75
C GLU A 264 -1.29 22.43 3.36
N ARG A 265 0.04 22.31 3.18
CA ARG A 265 0.88 23.40 2.64
C ARG A 265 0.63 23.68 1.16
N TYR A 266 0.07 22.72 0.44
CA TYR A 266 -0.18 22.80 -1.00
C TYR A 266 -1.66 22.56 -1.33
N PRO A 267 -2.57 23.45 -0.93
CA PRO A 267 -4.01 23.25 -1.04
C PRO A 267 -4.52 23.14 -2.48
N GLY A 268 -3.68 23.46 -3.47
CA GLY A 268 -3.98 23.25 -4.89
C GLY A 268 -3.63 21.86 -5.41
N ASP A 269 -3.07 20.98 -4.58
CA ASP A 269 -2.76 19.60 -4.98
C ASP A 269 -4.05 18.78 -5.07
N GLN A 270 -4.43 18.42 -6.29
CA GLN A 270 -5.66 17.69 -6.56
C GLN A 270 -5.64 16.25 -6.00
N ARG A 271 -4.47 15.67 -5.78
CA ARG A 271 -4.34 14.31 -5.24
C ARG A 271 -5.01 14.18 -3.88
N ILE A 272 -4.87 15.20 -3.03
CA ILE A 272 -5.50 15.15 -1.70
C ILE A 272 -7.02 15.23 -1.77
N ALA A 273 -7.58 16.00 -2.68
CA ALA A 273 -9.02 16.09 -2.84
C ALA A 273 -9.61 14.72 -3.25
N THR A 274 -8.99 14.07 -4.22
CA THR A 274 -9.40 12.72 -4.67
C THR A 274 -9.28 11.68 -3.56
N MET A 275 -8.16 11.66 -2.83
CA MET A 275 -7.96 10.72 -1.74
C MET A 275 -8.91 10.98 -0.56
N ARG A 276 -9.10 12.24 -0.14
CA ARG A 276 -10.05 12.60 0.92
C ARG A 276 -11.48 12.31 0.50
N ASP A 277 -11.87 12.66 -0.71
CA ASP A 277 -13.23 12.45 -1.20
C ASP A 277 -13.61 10.98 -1.26
N GLN A 278 -12.70 10.10 -1.61
CA GLN A 278 -12.95 8.66 -1.59
C GLN A 278 -13.06 8.11 -0.16
N MET A 279 -12.24 8.61 0.76
CA MET A 279 -12.30 8.24 2.17
C MET A 279 -13.55 8.81 2.87
N HIS A 280 -14.13 9.91 2.36
CA HIS A 280 -15.26 10.61 2.96
C HIS A 280 -16.60 10.39 2.25
N LYS A 281 -16.59 9.84 1.05
CA LYS A 281 -17.82 9.47 0.32
C LYS A 281 -18.38 8.15 0.85
N SER A 282 -18.77 8.15 2.11
CA SER A 282 -19.65 7.09 2.58
C SER A 282 -20.98 7.16 1.87
N LYS A 283 -21.65 6.03 1.68
CA LYS A 283 -22.99 5.95 1.12
C LYS A 283 -24.00 6.86 1.85
N THR A 284 -23.74 7.20 3.08
CA THR A 284 -24.60 8.02 3.94
C THR A 284 -24.07 9.42 4.20
N GLY A 285 -22.78 9.70 3.88
CA GLY A 285 -22.14 10.98 4.18
C GLY A 285 -21.97 11.27 5.69
N ALA A 286 -22.25 10.30 6.55
CA ALA A 286 -22.13 10.47 7.99
C ALA A 286 -20.70 10.20 8.46
N GLN A 287 -20.24 10.97 9.42
CA GLN A 287 -19.02 10.68 10.16
C GLN A 287 -19.38 10.01 11.47
N MET A 288 -18.52 9.12 11.93
CA MET A 288 -18.70 8.42 13.18
C MET A 288 -17.54 8.71 14.13
N ILE A 289 -17.86 8.74 15.41
CA ILE A 289 -16.88 8.85 16.46
C ILE A 289 -16.99 7.58 17.30
N TYR A 290 -15.88 6.91 17.51
CA TYR A 290 -15.79 5.82 18.45
C TYR A 290 -14.50 5.95 19.28
N TRP A 291 -14.49 5.34 20.45
CA TRP A 291 -13.31 5.28 21.29
C TRP A 291 -12.82 3.84 21.43
N PRO A 292 -11.50 3.62 21.35
CA PRO A 292 -10.93 2.30 21.46
C PRO A 292 -11.12 1.77 22.90
N ILE A 293 -11.56 0.53 23.01
CA ILE A 293 -11.58 -0.20 24.27
C ILE A 293 -10.17 -0.78 24.50
N PRO A 294 -9.63 -0.69 25.72
CA PRO A 294 -8.24 -1.09 25.99
C PRO A 294 -7.92 -2.58 25.86
N THR A 295 -8.88 -3.49 25.83
CA THR A 295 -8.64 -4.93 25.78
C THR A 295 -9.74 -5.72 25.09
N GLY A 296 -9.39 -6.45 24.11
CA GLY A 296 -9.77 -7.78 23.61
C GLY A 296 -11.22 -8.20 23.43
N ASP A 297 -12.20 -7.57 24.00
CA ASP A 297 -13.60 -8.02 23.99
C ASP A 297 -14.45 -7.16 23.05
N ALA A 298 -15.34 -7.80 22.31
CA ALA A 298 -16.43 -7.28 21.46
C ALA A 298 -16.37 -5.78 21.20
N PHE A 299 -15.35 -5.42 20.50
CA PHE A 299 -14.73 -4.10 20.39
C PHE A 299 -15.66 -3.01 19.86
N TYR A 300 -16.74 -3.37 19.19
CA TYR A 300 -17.52 -2.43 18.40
C TYR A 300 -18.95 -2.21 18.89
N GLU A 301 -19.46 -3.07 19.72
CA GLU A 301 -20.91 -3.04 20.00
C GLU A 301 -21.31 -1.99 21.04
N ASN A 302 -20.43 -1.61 21.95
CA ASN A 302 -20.81 -0.82 23.12
C ASN A 302 -20.30 0.63 23.16
N ASN A 303 -19.51 1.06 22.18
CA ASN A 303 -18.87 2.39 22.21
C ASN A 303 -18.94 3.17 20.87
N ILE A 304 -19.70 2.70 19.91
CA ILE A 304 -19.90 3.42 18.66
C ILE A 304 -20.97 4.49 18.89
N ASP A 305 -20.58 5.74 18.62
CA ASP A 305 -21.58 6.81 18.52
C ASP A 305 -22.36 6.65 17.23
N ARG A 306 -23.65 6.34 17.38
CA ARG A 306 -24.55 6.14 16.26
C ARG A 306 -25.06 7.45 15.64
N ASP A 307 -24.90 8.56 16.37
CA ASP A 307 -25.44 9.87 15.99
C ASP A 307 -24.42 11.00 16.26
N PRO A 308 -23.21 10.96 15.65
CA PRO A 308 -22.25 12.05 15.83
C PRO A 308 -22.77 13.33 15.19
N VAL A 309 -22.67 14.43 15.91
CA VAL A 309 -23.13 15.74 15.43
C VAL A 309 -21.93 16.70 15.36
N TYR A 310 -21.71 17.24 14.17
CA TYR A 310 -20.74 18.32 13.98
C TYR A 310 -21.43 19.67 14.05
N ASP A 311 -21.01 20.51 15.00
CA ASP A 311 -21.44 21.89 15.08
C ASP A 311 -20.48 22.79 14.28
N ALA A 312 -20.92 23.21 13.10
CA ALA A 312 -20.13 24.06 12.22
C ALA A 312 -19.87 25.45 12.82
N THR A 313 -20.65 25.90 13.81
CA THR A 313 -20.46 27.19 14.46
C THR A 313 -19.30 27.16 15.45
N THR A 314 -19.19 26.08 16.20
CA THR A 314 -18.14 25.89 17.20
C THR A 314 -16.94 25.12 16.67
N GLY A 315 -17.07 24.46 15.52
CA GLY A 315 -16.07 23.56 14.96
C GLY A 315 -15.84 22.30 15.80
N LYS A 316 -16.79 21.95 16.66
CA LYS A 316 -16.66 20.82 17.56
C LYS A 316 -17.63 19.68 17.21
N TRP A 317 -17.18 18.49 17.50
CA TRP A 317 -18.02 17.30 17.46
C TRP A 317 -18.68 17.06 18.81
N THR A 318 -19.88 16.51 18.80
CA THR A 318 -20.49 15.88 19.97
C THR A 318 -20.70 14.39 19.67
N CYS A 319 -20.54 13.56 20.67
CA CYS A 319 -20.77 12.12 20.58
C CYS A 319 -21.55 11.62 21.78
N LYS A 320 -22.19 10.47 21.60
CA LYS A 320 -22.98 9.79 22.61
C LYS A 320 -22.19 8.69 23.26
N GLU A 321 -21.99 8.75 24.57
CA GLU A 321 -21.60 7.59 25.38
C GLU A 321 -22.85 6.73 25.58
N ILE A 322 -22.76 5.44 25.29
CA ILE A 322 -23.85 4.48 25.42
C ILE A 322 -23.41 3.43 26.44
N TRP A 323 -24.30 3.06 27.36
CA TRP A 323 -24.07 1.95 28.25
C TRP A 323 -25.37 1.20 28.52
N PHE A 324 -25.24 -0.03 29.00
CA PHE A 324 -26.38 -0.89 29.28
C PHE A 324 -26.45 -1.17 30.76
N GLU A 325 -27.68 -1.22 31.27
CA GLU A 325 -28.01 -1.62 32.63
C GLU A 325 -28.94 -2.82 32.59
N ASP A 326 -28.51 -3.93 33.19
CA ASP A 326 -29.33 -5.13 33.24
C ASP A 326 -30.32 -5.05 34.40
N LYS A 327 -31.59 -5.13 34.08
CA LYS A 327 -32.69 -5.18 35.03
C LYS A 327 -33.27 -6.59 35.09
N THR A 328 -33.06 -7.25 36.19
CA THR A 328 -33.67 -8.56 36.44
C THR A 328 -35.09 -8.42 36.96
N THR A 329 -36.01 -9.04 36.27
CA THR A 329 -37.41 -9.16 36.68
C THR A 329 -37.75 -10.65 36.86
N VAL A 330 -38.59 -10.94 37.83
CA VAL A 330 -39.05 -12.31 38.08
C VAL A 330 -40.52 -12.41 37.66
N ASP A 331 -40.84 -13.35 36.78
CA ASP A 331 -42.19 -13.58 36.33
C ASP A 331 -43.05 -14.32 37.43
N LYS A 332 -44.31 -14.51 37.12
CA LYS A 332 -45.25 -15.18 38.04
C LYS A 332 -44.92 -16.64 38.34
N ASP A 333 -44.10 -17.24 37.45
CA ASP A 333 -43.67 -18.62 37.52
C ASP A 333 -42.23 -18.73 38.16
N ARG A 334 -41.74 -17.61 38.68
CA ARG A 334 -40.41 -17.48 39.29
C ARG A 334 -39.23 -17.66 38.34
N ASN A 335 -39.43 -17.46 37.05
CA ASN A 335 -38.32 -17.40 36.10
C ASN A 335 -37.74 -15.99 36.10
N GLU A 336 -36.41 -15.90 36.15
CA GLU A 336 -35.69 -14.65 36.02
C GLU A 336 -35.63 -14.26 34.52
N GLN A 337 -36.04 -13.02 34.25
CA GLN A 337 -35.86 -12.40 32.94
C GLN A 337 -34.93 -11.21 33.14
N VAL A 338 -33.88 -11.15 32.32
CA VAL A 338 -32.95 -10.03 32.30
C VAL A 338 -33.27 -9.17 31.09
N GLU A 339 -33.60 -7.93 31.34
CA GLU A 339 -33.80 -6.90 30.33
C GLU A 339 -32.62 -5.93 30.39
N SER A 340 -31.90 -5.79 29.27
CA SER A 340 -30.80 -4.86 29.14
C SER A 340 -31.33 -3.50 28.66
N ILE A 341 -31.26 -2.49 29.50
CA ILE A 341 -31.75 -1.14 29.22
C ILE A 341 -30.60 -0.28 28.70
N GLU A 342 -30.73 0.24 27.49
CA GLU A 342 -29.78 1.16 26.90
C GLU A 342 -29.94 2.56 27.50
N HIS A 343 -28.85 3.13 27.95
CA HIS A 343 -28.72 4.51 28.39
C HIS A 343 -27.73 5.26 27.51
N SER A 344 -27.88 6.58 27.41
CA SER A 344 -26.92 7.39 26.66
C SER A 344 -26.73 8.78 27.28
N MET A 345 -25.54 9.34 27.06
CA MET A 345 -25.19 10.71 27.44
C MET A 345 -24.38 11.37 26.32
N GLN A 346 -24.72 12.62 26.00
CA GLN A 346 -24.02 13.40 24.99
C GLN A 346 -22.80 14.07 25.58
N HIS A 347 -21.65 13.95 24.88
CA HIS A 347 -20.39 14.57 25.25
C HIS A 347 -19.87 15.46 24.12
N THR A 348 -19.20 16.57 24.51
CA THR A 348 -18.45 17.38 23.56
C THR A 348 -17.07 16.76 23.35
N VAL A 349 -16.65 16.61 22.09
CA VAL A 349 -15.31 16.14 21.74
C VAL A 349 -14.36 17.32 21.81
N GLU A 350 -13.39 17.22 22.70
CA GLU A 350 -12.31 18.19 22.85
C GLU A 350 -11.10 17.76 22.03
N THR A 351 -10.24 18.73 21.73
CA THR A 351 -9.05 18.51 20.91
C THR A 351 -7.83 19.00 21.66
N GLU A 352 -6.74 18.26 21.59
CA GLU A 352 -5.44 18.69 22.10
C GLU A 352 -4.31 18.29 21.14
N LEU A 353 -3.18 18.98 21.24
CA LEU A 353 -1.95 18.62 20.55
C LEU A 353 -1.03 17.84 21.51
N VAL A 354 -0.74 16.59 21.16
CA VAL A 354 0.19 15.75 21.92
C VAL A 354 1.34 15.38 20.99
N ASN A 355 2.55 15.83 21.31
CA ASN A 355 3.74 15.63 20.48
C ASN A 355 3.57 16.09 19.02
N GLY A 356 2.82 17.18 18.80
CA GLY A 356 2.52 17.70 17.46
C GLY A 356 1.35 17.01 16.75
N TYR A 357 0.75 15.99 17.33
CA TYR A 357 -0.40 15.29 16.77
C TYR A 357 -1.71 15.78 17.40
N LYS A 358 -2.71 16.00 16.55
CA LYS A 358 -4.05 16.37 16.99
C LYS A 358 -4.77 15.15 17.51
N LYS A 359 -5.08 15.14 18.80
CA LYS A 359 -5.85 14.08 19.45
C LYS A 359 -7.23 14.59 19.85
N TYR A 360 -8.19 13.69 19.79
CA TYR A 360 -9.59 13.93 20.16
C TYR A 360 -9.90 13.15 21.44
N TRP A 361 -10.64 13.76 22.33
CA TRP A 361 -11.01 13.12 23.60
C TRP A 361 -12.35 13.62 24.13
N ILE A 362 -12.96 12.85 25.00
CA ILE A 362 -14.16 13.22 25.78
C ILE A 362 -13.89 13.04 27.26
N THR A 363 -14.69 13.71 28.10
CA THR A 363 -14.82 13.37 29.50
C THR A 363 -16.03 12.49 29.64
N LYS A 364 -15.85 11.20 30.01
CA LYS A 364 -16.93 10.25 30.21
C LYS A 364 -17.80 10.66 31.41
N ARG A 365 -18.96 9.99 31.57
CA ARG A 365 -19.87 10.20 32.69
C ARG A 365 -19.26 9.97 34.06
N ASP A 366 -18.24 9.11 34.16
CA ASP A 366 -17.47 8.86 35.38
C ASP A 366 -16.39 9.91 35.67
N GLY A 367 -16.22 10.88 34.78
CA GLY A 367 -15.22 11.96 34.89
C GLY A 367 -13.86 11.60 34.28
N GLU A 368 -13.68 10.40 33.79
CA GLU A 368 -12.41 9.99 33.17
C GLU A 368 -12.26 10.56 31.75
N LYS A 369 -11.04 10.93 31.40
CA LYS A 369 -10.67 11.31 30.03
C LYS A 369 -10.52 10.06 29.16
N GLN A 370 -11.24 10.05 28.06
CA GLN A 370 -11.17 8.96 27.08
C GLN A 370 -10.84 9.55 25.71
N TYR A 371 -9.75 9.08 25.10
CA TYR A 371 -9.44 9.40 23.71
C TYR A 371 -10.41 8.72 22.77
N VAL A 372 -10.79 9.45 21.71
CA VAL A 372 -11.72 8.98 20.68
C VAL A 372 -11.05 9.05 19.32
N THR A 373 -11.46 8.20 18.40
CA THR A 373 -11.05 8.20 17.01
C THR A 373 -12.20 8.70 16.15
N VAL A 374 -11.94 9.69 15.31
CA VAL A 374 -12.94 10.19 14.36
C VAL A 374 -12.79 9.39 13.08
N THR A 375 -13.90 8.82 12.63
CA THR A 375 -13.97 8.03 11.40
C THR A 375 -15.06 8.58 10.49
N ASP A 376 -14.99 8.24 9.22
CA ASP A 376 -16.14 8.37 8.34
C ASP A 376 -17.16 7.27 8.63
N SER A 377 -18.28 7.26 7.91
CA SER A 377 -19.34 6.27 8.11
C SER A 377 -18.97 4.85 7.69
N MET A 378 -17.82 4.69 7.02
CA MET A 378 -17.24 3.39 6.67
C MET A 378 -16.27 2.89 7.73
N GLY A 379 -16.05 3.67 8.81
CA GLY A 379 -15.10 3.36 9.85
C GLY A 379 -13.64 3.75 9.52
N CYS A 380 -13.41 4.46 8.41
CA CYS A 380 -12.08 4.94 8.07
C CYS A 380 -11.65 6.05 9.01
N ARG A 381 -10.48 5.93 9.59
CA ARG A 381 -9.94 6.93 10.51
C ARG A 381 -9.60 8.22 9.77
N ILE A 382 -10.21 9.32 10.19
CA ILE A 382 -9.93 10.66 9.68
C ILE A 382 -9.29 11.57 10.73
N GLY A 383 -9.18 11.09 11.97
CA GLY A 383 -8.50 11.76 13.05
C GLY A 383 -8.63 10.96 14.34
N GLY A 384 -7.75 11.17 15.28
CA GLY A 384 -7.91 10.50 16.55
C GLY A 384 -6.66 10.34 17.39
N GLY A 385 -6.85 9.70 18.50
CA GLY A 385 -5.89 9.54 19.56
C GLY A 385 -5.02 8.29 19.49
#